data_4635c4ffb5c542ee3b215cfd8fa84b06
#
_entry.id   4635c4ffb5c542ee3b215cfd8fa84b06
#
_cell.length_a   1.000
_cell.length_b   1.000
_cell.length_c   1.000
_cell.angle_alpha   90.00
_cell.angle_beta   90.00
_cell.angle_gamma   90.00
#
_symmetry.space_group_name_H-M   'P 1'
#
loop_
_entity.id
_entity.type
_entity.pdbx_description
1 polymer ?
#
loop_
_entity_poly.entity_id
_entity_poly.type
_entity_poly.pdbx_seq_one_letter_code
_entity_poly.pdbx_strand_id
1 'polypeptide(L)'
;MSFNSRESSLADGQPVRLYQFSRGAIRWSYNSSDRDITYQNQIFRTVHGGITDNGIICSGDPQSDQFVITAPADLDVALLYKVKSPSDAIDLVVYDMHYGDAEAAVSWVGQIGDVDWPTVDSCRITCVSEDELMDQPGLIDTYCRTCTAVLGDHRCKVNLVPHRVTLTPQSVSDWMISSGVVAGYADGWFTAGYVEWQVDGDNYDRRHIERHAGADLYILGGTQGIPAGAQLRVYPGCDFLAETCDAKFDNLPNFRGINKLQGKSPFDGDQVW
;
A
#
# COMPACT_ATOMS: atom_id res chain seq x y z
N MET A 1 -33.83 -10.76 17.58
CA MET A 1 -33.23 -10.19 18.82
C MET A 1 -32.18 -9.20 18.40
N SER A 2 -31.90 -8.14 19.15
CA SER A 2 -30.80 -7.23 18.81
C SER A 2 -29.45 -7.86 19.14
N PHE A 3 -28.39 -7.42 18.47
CA PHE A 3 -27.00 -7.85 18.74
C PHE A 3 -26.68 -7.82 20.25
N ASN A 4 -26.94 -6.69 20.92
CA ASN A 4 -26.68 -6.52 22.35
C ASN A 4 -27.46 -7.49 23.24
N SER A 5 -28.66 -7.91 22.84
CA SER A 5 -29.43 -8.86 23.64
C SER A 5 -28.89 -10.29 23.58
N ARG A 6 -28.25 -10.64 22.47
CA ARG A 6 -27.56 -11.94 22.34
C ARG A 6 -26.20 -11.95 23.00
N GLU A 7 -25.44 -10.84 22.92
CA GLU A 7 -24.18 -10.68 23.63
C GLU A 7 -24.34 -10.85 25.16
N SER A 8 -25.45 -10.39 25.71
CA SER A 8 -25.74 -10.54 27.13
C SER A 8 -26.39 -11.88 27.49
N SER A 9 -26.72 -12.75 26.51
CA SER A 9 -27.35 -14.05 26.73
C SER A 9 -26.34 -15.13 27.03
N LEU A 10 -26.62 -15.96 28.04
CA LEU A 10 -25.77 -17.14 28.34
C LEU A 10 -26.04 -18.37 27.47
N ALA A 11 -27.15 -18.37 26.71
CA ALA A 11 -27.61 -19.55 25.98
C ALA A 11 -27.84 -19.33 24.48
N ASP A 12 -28.15 -18.11 24.05
CA ASP A 12 -28.57 -17.82 22.70
C ASP A 12 -27.49 -17.17 21.84
N GLY A 13 -26.32 -16.90 22.40
CA GLY A 13 -25.17 -16.33 21.72
C GLY A 13 -24.52 -17.34 20.77
N GLN A 14 -24.39 -16.99 19.50
CA GLN A 14 -23.65 -17.75 18.50
C GLN A 14 -22.72 -16.77 17.76
N PRO A 15 -21.64 -16.29 18.41
CA PRO A 15 -20.78 -15.25 17.86
C PRO A 15 -20.05 -15.77 16.62
N VAL A 16 -20.06 -14.95 15.58
CA VAL A 16 -19.32 -15.16 14.33
C VAL A 16 -18.63 -13.86 13.98
N ARG A 17 -17.38 -13.97 13.58
CA ARG A 17 -16.60 -12.84 13.11
C ARG A 17 -16.50 -12.85 11.58
N LEU A 18 -16.72 -11.68 10.97
CA LEU A 18 -16.62 -11.48 9.54
C LEU A 18 -15.39 -10.61 9.26
N TYR A 19 -14.59 -10.99 8.28
CA TYR A 19 -13.40 -10.28 7.85
C TYR A 19 -13.59 -9.82 6.41
N GLN A 20 -13.60 -8.52 6.19
CA GLN A 20 -13.71 -7.93 4.87
C GLN A 20 -12.42 -7.20 4.51
N PHE A 21 -11.64 -7.80 3.63
CA PHE A 21 -10.48 -7.17 3.04
C PHE A 21 -10.87 -6.42 1.77
N SER A 22 -10.25 -5.26 1.53
CA SER A 22 -10.53 -4.47 0.34
C SER A 22 -9.30 -3.76 -0.21
N ARG A 23 -9.19 -3.79 -1.54
CA ARG A 23 -8.20 -3.03 -2.30
C ARG A 23 -8.90 -2.37 -3.48
N GLY A 24 -9.16 -1.07 -3.38
CA GLY A 24 -9.97 -0.37 -4.38
C GLY A 24 -11.35 -1.01 -4.54
N ALA A 25 -11.66 -1.55 -5.72
CA ALA A 25 -12.93 -2.22 -5.99
C ALA A 25 -12.95 -3.72 -5.63
N ILE A 26 -11.78 -4.32 -5.43
CA ILE A 26 -11.66 -5.75 -5.10
C ILE A 26 -12.03 -5.97 -3.64
N ARG A 27 -12.77 -7.05 -3.37
CA ARG A 27 -13.20 -7.47 -2.03
C ARG A 27 -12.91 -8.93 -1.81
N TRP A 28 -12.34 -9.26 -0.66
CA TRP A 28 -12.22 -10.63 -0.15
C TRP A 28 -12.95 -10.68 1.19
N SER A 29 -13.95 -11.55 1.29
CA SER A 29 -14.83 -11.59 2.46
C SER A 29 -14.87 -13.00 3.00
N TYR A 30 -14.44 -13.15 4.24
CA TYR A 30 -14.31 -14.42 4.96
C TYR A 30 -15.05 -14.37 6.28
N ASN A 31 -15.41 -15.52 6.82
CA ASN A 31 -16.03 -15.62 8.13
C ASN A 31 -15.39 -16.74 8.96
N SER A 32 -15.55 -16.65 10.28
CA SER A 32 -15.01 -17.63 11.23
C SER A 32 -15.91 -18.88 11.43
N SER A 33 -17.08 -18.94 10.79
CA SER A 33 -18.00 -20.07 10.92
C SER A 33 -17.75 -21.17 9.90
N ASP A 34 -18.48 -22.28 10.03
CA ASP A 34 -18.45 -23.46 9.17
C ASP A 34 -19.31 -23.33 7.90
N ARG A 35 -19.95 -22.22 7.67
CA ARG A 35 -20.85 -21.97 6.50
C ARG A 35 -20.76 -20.53 6.03
N ASP A 36 -21.09 -20.34 4.75
CA ASP A 36 -21.16 -19.03 4.14
C ASP A 36 -22.26 -18.17 4.77
N ILE A 37 -21.94 -16.91 5.03
CA ILE A 37 -22.83 -15.93 5.62
C ILE A 37 -23.03 -14.79 4.64
N THR A 38 -24.29 -14.38 4.44
CA THR A 38 -24.60 -13.20 3.63
C THR A 38 -24.91 -12.02 4.56
N TYR A 39 -24.13 -10.95 4.43
CA TYR A 39 -24.35 -9.69 5.14
C TYR A 39 -24.20 -8.52 4.16
N GLN A 40 -25.15 -7.58 4.18
CA GLN A 40 -25.18 -6.40 3.28
C GLN A 40 -25.00 -6.74 1.78
N ASN A 41 -25.68 -7.78 1.29
CA ASN A 41 -25.56 -8.30 -0.08
C ASN A 41 -24.16 -8.83 -0.45
N GLN A 42 -23.28 -9.03 0.52
CA GLN A 42 -21.96 -9.61 0.34
C GLN A 42 -21.93 -11.02 0.94
N ILE A 43 -21.34 -11.97 0.24
CA ILE A 43 -21.15 -13.33 0.74
C ILE A 43 -19.80 -13.40 1.42
N PHE A 44 -19.80 -13.66 2.71
CA PHE A 44 -18.61 -13.97 3.50
C PHE A 44 -18.40 -15.48 3.46
N ARG A 45 -17.33 -15.89 2.80
CA ARG A 45 -17.06 -17.31 2.57
C ARG A 45 -16.44 -17.96 3.78
N THR A 46 -16.81 -19.21 4.01
CA THR A 46 -16.12 -20.09 4.94
C THR A 46 -14.71 -20.38 4.45
N VAL A 47 -13.75 -20.32 5.35
CA VAL A 47 -12.35 -20.66 5.06
C VAL A 47 -12.09 -22.11 5.42
N HIS A 48 -11.65 -22.89 4.43
CA HIS A 48 -11.28 -24.30 4.66
C HIS A 48 -10.01 -24.36 5.53
N GLY A 49 -10.09 -24.99 6.68
CA GLY A 49 -9.04 -24.95 7.69
C GLY A 49 -9.25 -23.90 8.80
N GLY A 50 -10.27 -23.05 8.64
CA GLY A 50 -10.65 -22.02 9.61
C GLY A 50 -9.85 -20.74 9.48
N ILE A 51 -10.42 -19.67 9.98
CA ILE A 51 -9.79 -18.35 10.17
C ILE A 51 -10.06 -17.90 11.59
N THR A 52 -9.02 -17.49 12.27
CA THR A 52 -9.07 -17.08 13.69
C THR A 52 -8.22 -15.84 13.91
N ASP A 53 -8.44 -15.14 14.98
CA ASP A 53 -7.64 -13.99 15.39
C ASP A 53 -7.24 -14.07 16.86
N ASN A 54 -6.33 -13.17 17.27
CA ASN A 54 -5.85 -13.07 18.65
C ASN A 54 -6.78 -12.27 19.59
N GLY A 55 -7.95 -11.87 19.11
CA GLY A 55 -8.86 -10.98 19.82
C GLY A 55 -8.49 -9.50 19.64
N ILE A 56 -9.48 -8.64 19.81
CA ILE A 56 -9.30 -7.20 19.74
C ILE A 56 -8.92 -6.70 21.11
N ILE A 57 -7.73 -6.09 21.21
CA ILE A 57 -7.19 -5.50 22.43
C ILE A 57 -7.22 -3.99 22.26
N CYS A 58 -7.73 -3.26 23.23
CA CYS A 58 -7.75 -1.80 23.27
C CYS A 58 -7.08 -1.34 24.57
N SER A 59 -5.75 -1.28 24.58
CA SER A 59 -4.94 -0.86 25.75
C SER A 59 -4.79 0.65 25.87
N GLY A 60 -5.12 1.39 24.81
CA GLY A 60 -4.90 2.83 24.69
C GLY A 60 -3.52 3.19 24.13
N ASP A 61 -2.73 2.17 23.75
CA ASP A 61 -1.48 2.32 23.02
C ASP A 61 -1.62 1.61 21.65
N PRO A 62 -1.94 2.35 20.57
CA PRO A 62 -2.21 1.76 19.25
C PRO A 62 -1.05 0.91 18.71
N GLN A 63 0.20 1.23 19.07
CA GLN A 63 1.38 0.51 18.59
C GLN A 63 1.54 -0.87 19.26
N SER A 64 0.97 -1.05 20.45
CA SER A 64 1.02 -2.33 21.16
C SER A 64 -0.15 -3.25 20.86
N ASP A 65 -1.25 -2.71 20.34
CA ASP A 65 -2.52 -3.40 20.13
C ASP A 65 -2.60 -4.04 18.73
N GLN A 66 -1.64 -4.90 18.41
CA GLN A 66 -1.60 -5.58 17.11
C GLN A 66 -2.75 -6.59 16.96
N PHE A 67 -3.51 -6.44 15.89
CA PHE A 67 -4.52 -7.42 15.49
C PHE A 67 -3.93 -8.44 14.52
N VAL A 68 -3.93 -9.71 14.91
CA VAL A 68 -3.28 -10.78 14.16
C VAL A 68 -4.31 -11.85 13.79
N ILE A 69 -4.42 -12.11 12.50
CA ILE A 69 -5.29 -13.15 11.93
C ILE A 69 -4.43 -14.35 11.55
N THR A 70 -4.85 -15.54 11.96
CA THR A 70 -4.27 -16.81 11.52
C THR A 70 -5.24 -17.51 10.59
N ALA A 71 -4.75 -17.91 9.43
CA ALA A 71 -5.54 -18.53 8.37
C ALA A 71 -4.71 -19.59 7.61
N PRO A 72 -5.32 -20.42 6.75
CA PRO A 72 -4.59 -21.33 5.89
C PRO A 72 -3.60 -20.60 4.96
N ALA A 73 -2.49 -21.29 4.64
CA ALA A 73 -1.39 -20.73 3.86
C ALA A 73 -1.77 -20.31 2.41
N ASP A 74 -2.88 -20.81 1.91
CA ASP A 74 -3.42 -20.58 0.56
C ASP A 74 -4.56 -19.55 0.52
N LEU A 75 -4.77 -18.78 1.60
CA LEU A 75 -5.78 -17.72 1.61
C LEU A 75 -5.48 -16.69 0.52
N ASP A 76 -6.47 -16.41 -0.35
CA ASP A 76 -6.29 -15.57 -1.55
C ASP A 76 -5.63 -14.22 -1.26
N VAL A 77 -6.07 -13.54 -0.20
CA VAL A 77 -5.51 -12.24 0.19
C VAL A 77 -4.07 -12.35 0.68
N ALA A 78 -3.73 -13.43 1.38
CA ALA A 78 -2.37 -13.68 1.86
C ALA A 78 -1.41 -13.99 0.71
N LEU A 79 -1.87 -14.74 -0.30
CA LEU A 79 -1.07 -15.09 -1.47
C LEU A 79 -0.56 -13.86 -2.24
N LEU A 80 -1.24 -12.72 -2.16
CA LEU A 80 -0.77 -11.48 -2.77
C LEU A 80 0.57 -11.02 -2.19
N TYR A 81 0.86 -11.36 -0.93
CA TYR A 81 2.09 -11.00 -0.22
C TYR A 81 3.21 -12.04 -0.38
N LYS A 82 2.93 -13.22 -0.95
CA LYS A 82 3.89 -14.33 -1.00
C LYS A 82 5.13 -14.04 -1.84
N VAL A 83 4.98 -13.32 -2.93
CA VAL A 83 6.10 -12.95 -3.82
C VAL A 83 6.58 -11.55 -3.49
N LYS A 84 5.67 -10.61 -3.37
CA LYS A 84 5.93 -9.22 -3.02
C LYS A 84 4.65 -8.53 -2.59
N SER A 85 4.74 -7.69 -1.56
CA SER A 85 3.58 -6.90 -1.10
C SER A 85 2.98 -6.08 -2.24
N PRO A 86 1.66 -5.99 -2.32
CA PRO A 86 0.96 -5.04 -3.20
C PRO A 86 1.44 -3.61 -2.97
N SER A 87 1.39 -2.77 -3.98
CA SER A 87 1.81 -1.36 -3.87
C SER A 87 0.81 -0.49 -3.14
N ASP A 88 -0.47 -0.87 -3.18
CA ASP A 88 -1.52 -0.21 -2.41
C ASP A 88 -1.86 -1.04 -1.18
N ALA A 89 -2.16 -0.37 -0.08
CA ALA A 89 -2.59 -1.02 1.15
C ALA A 89 -3.90 -1.81 0.93
N ILE A 90 -4.05 -2.88 1.70
CA ILE A 90 -5.30 -3.65 1.75
C ILE A 90 -5.96 -3.32 3.09
N ASP A 91 -7.13 -2.67 3.00
CA ASP A 91 -7.93 -2.33 4.16
C ASP A 91 -8.63 -3.57 4.71
N LEU A 92 -8.83 -3.61 6.01
CA LEU A 92 -9.55 -4.65 6.71
C LEU A 92 -10.63 -4.02 7.60
N VAL A 93 -11.85 -4.51 7.45
CA VAL A 93 -12.95 -4.23 8.38
C VAL A 93 -13.41 -5.56 8.98
N VAL A 94 -13.48 -5.59 10.30
CA VAL A 94 -13.94 -6.76 11.06
C VAL A 94 -15.30 -6.45 11.67
N TYR A 95 -16.23 -7.38 11.47
CA TYR A 95 -17.57 -7.29 12.03
C TYR A 95 -17.80 -8.44 12.99
N ASP A 96 -18.41 -8.16 14.12
CA ASP A 96 -18.96 -9.16 15.03
C ASP A 96 -20.46 -9.27 14.83
N MET A 97 -20.96 -10.48 14.68
CA MET A 97 -22.38 -10.78 14.54
C MET A 97 -22.74 -12.10 15.23
N HIS A 98 -24.01 -12.36 15.40
CA HIS A 98 -24.51 -13.68 15.81
C HIS A 98 -25.10 -14.39 14.59
N TYR A 99 -24.87 -15.70 14.50
CA TYR A 99 -25.39 -16.50 13.45
C TYR A 99 -26.92 -16.39 13.34
N GLY A 100 -27.41 -16.10 12.14
CA GLY A 100 -28.85 -15.91 11.87
C GLY A 100 -29.39 -14.53 12.17
N ASP A 101 -28.57 -13.56 12.62
CA ASP A 101 -28.97 -12.16 12.74
C ASP A 101 -28.74 -11.40 11.44
N ALA A 102 -29.53 -10.32 11.29
CA ALA A 102 -29.34 -9.36 10.19
C ALA A 102 -28.41 -8.18 10.57
N GLU A 103 -28.07 -8.08 11.84
CA GLU A 103 -27.27 -6.99 12.40
C GLU A 103 -25.86 -7.46 12.73
N ALA A 104 -24.86 -6.68 12.35
CA ALA A 104 -23.47 -6.86 12.75
C ALA A 104 -22.90 -5.53 13.25
N ALA A 105 -21.99 -5.59 14.19
CA ALA A 105 -21.27 -4.44 14.71
C ALA A 105 -19.87 -4.39 14.09
N VAL A 106 -19.40 -3.22 13.67
CA VAL A 106 -17.99 -3.03 13.32
C VAL A 106 -17.19 -3.07 14.61
N SER A 107 -16.27 -4.03 14.71
CA SER A 107 -15.45 -4.24 15.90
C SER A 107 -14.01 -3.77 15.73
N TRP A 108 -13.50 -3.75 14.48
CA TRP A 108 -12.15 -3.30 14.22
C TRP A 108 -12.00 -2.81 12.77
N VAL A 109 -11.14 -1.79 12.57
CA VAL A 109 -10.81 -1.22 11.25
C VAL A 109 -9.31 -0.93 11.20
N GLY A 110 -8.70 -1.24 10.08
CA GLY A 110 -7.29 -0.96 9.82
C GLY A 110 -6.83 -1.53 8.49
N GLN A 111 -5.54 -1.81 8.38
CA GLN A 111 -4.90 -2.30 7.16
C GLN A 111 -3.99 -3.49 7.44
N ILE A 112 -3.70 -4.27 6.38
CA ILE A 112 -2.66 -5.31 6.46
C ILE A 112 -1.29 -4.62 6.53
N GLY A 113 -0.56 -4.87 7.61
CA GLY A 113 0.83 -4.40 7.78
C GLY A 113 1.84 -5.41 7.23
N ASP A 114 1.69 -6.69 7.59
CA ASP A 114 2.60 -7.75 7.18
C ASP A 114 1.89 -9.10 7.07
N VAL A 115 2.44 -10.01 6.24
CA VAL A 115 1.97 -11.39 6.12
C VAL A 115 3.16 -12.32 6.13
N ASP A 116 3.18 -13.25 7.08
CA ASP A 116 4.20 -14.28 7.20
C ASP A 116 3.61 -15.69 7.21
N TRP A 117 4.44 -16.69 6.91
CA TRP A 117 4.07 -18.10 6.86
C TRP A 117 4.89 -18.88 7.91
N PRO A 118 4.43 -18.91 9.17
CA PRO A 118 5.16 -19.59 10.24
C PRO A 118 5.24 -21.10 10.03
N THR A 119 4.27 -21.67 9.29
CA THR A 119 4.25 -23.08 8.90
C THR A 119 3.86 -23.21 7.43
N VAL A 120 4.01 -24.43 6.88
CA VAL A 120 3.66 -24.72 5.48
C VAL A 120 2.15 -24.58 5.25
N ASP A 121 1.34 -24.85 6.28
CA ASP A 121 -0.10 -24.95 6.19
C ASP A 121 -0.84 -23.71 6.70
N SER A 122 -0.12 -22.75 7.29
CA SER A 122 -0.75 -21.54 7.86
C SER A 122 -0.02 -20.26 7.48
N CYS A 123 -0.78 -19.20 7.33
CA CYS A 123 -0.30 -17.83 7.25
C CYS A 123 -0.76 -17.03 8.46
N ARG A 124 -0.01 -16.00 8.77
CA ARG A 124 -0.30 -15.02 9.81
C ARG A 124 -0.33 -13.64 9.18
N ILE A 125 -1.45 -12.96 9.31
CA ILE A 125 -1.69 -11.62 8.79
C ILE A 125 -1.67 -10.67 9.98
N THR A 126 -0.64 -9.84 10.08
CA THR A 126 -0.52 -8.81 11.09
C THR A 126 -1.12 -7.52 10.56
N CYS A 127 -2.09 -6.99 11.28
CA CYS A 127 -2.84 -5.81 10.87
C CYS A 127 -2.53 -4.61 11.78
N VAL A 128 -2.55 -3.44 11.18
CA VAL A 128 -2.30 -2.15 11.82
C VAL A 128 -3.62 -1.40 11.93
N SER A 129 -3.94 -0.88 13.11
CA SER A 129 -5.18 -0.16 13.34
C SER A 129 -5.21 1.19 12.62
N GLU A 130 -6.41 1.70 12.31
CA GLU A 130 -6.59 3.05 11.77
C GLU A 130 -6.01 4.12 12.72
N ASP A 131 -6.14 3.91 14.05
CA ASP A 131 -5.61 4.83 15.06
C ASP A 131 -4.08 4.93 15.01
N GLU A 132 -3.37 3.83 14.78
CA GLU A 132 -1.90 3.84 14.61
C GLU A 132 -1.49 4.59 13.35
N LEU A 133 -2.26 4.46 12.25
CA LEU A 133 -2.01 5.19 11.02
C LEU A 133 -2.20 6.71 11.17
N MET A 134 -3.05 7.14 12.11
CA MET A 134 -3.29 8.55 12.43
C MET A 134 -2.23 9.14 13.38
N ASP A 135 -1.49 8.31 14.11
CA ASP A 135 -0.43 8.75 15.05
C ASP A 135 0.88 9.09 14.30
N GLN A 136 0.79 10.01 13.35
CA GLN A 136 1.92 10.49 12.59
C GLN A 136 2.22 11.97 12.89
N PRO A 137 3.51 12.39 12.82
CA PRO A 137 3.85 13.79 12.99
C PRO A 137 3.10 14.70 12.02
N GLY A 138 2.31 15.64 12.53
CA GLY A 138 1.53 16.57 11.70
C GLY A 138 2.39 17.54 10.88
N LEU A 139 3.65 17.78 11.26
CA LEU A 139 4.58 18.65 10.56
C LEU A 139 5.79 17.83 10.10
N ILE A 140 5.87 17.57 8.80
CA ILE A 140 6.96 16.81 8.16
C ILE A 140 7.94 17.72 7.40
N ASP A 141 7.59 18.99 7.17
CA ASP A 141 8.42 19.91 6.40
C ASP A 141 9.66 20.34 7.19
N THR A 142 10.82 20.22 6.57
CA THR A 142 12.11 20.62 7.11
C THR A 142 12.71 21.75 6.26
N TYR A 143 13.53 22.60 6.90
CA TYR A 143 14.30 23.60 6.17
C TYR A 143 15.46 22.94 5.43
N CYS A 144 15.28 22.65 4.14
CA CYS A 144 16.29 22.04 3.30
C CYS A 144 16.31 22.68 1.89
N ARG A 145 17.40 22.46 1.16
CA ARG A 145 17.52 22.96 -0.23
C ARG A 145 16.66 22.17 -1.21
N THR A 146 16.46 20.89 -0.92
CA THR A 146 15.67 19.98 -1.74
C THR A 146 14.18 20.14 -1.46
N CYS A 147 13.37 19.79 -2.45
CA CYS A 147 11.92 19.78 -2.31
C CYS A 147 11.47 18.72 -1.31
N THR A 148 10.53 19.07 -0.43
CA THR A 148 9.93 18.15 0.56
C THR A 148 8.63 17.50 0.07
N ALA A 149 8.12 17.90 -1.10
CA ALA A 149 6.93 17.33 -1.70
C ALA A 149 7.26 16.05 -2.48
N VAL A 150 6.35 15.09 -2.49
CA VAL A 150 6.43 13.91 -3.36
C VAL A 150 5.97 14.29 -4.76
N LEU A 151 6.64 13.79 -5.79
CA LEU A 151 6.29 14.09 -7.17
C LEU A 151 4.84 13.69 -7.49
N GLY A 152 4.03 14.67 -7.90
CA GLY A 152 2.62 14.48 -8.25
C GLY A 152 1.65 14.52 -7.07
N ASP A 153 2.11 14.75 -5.83
CA ASP A 153 1.24 14.93 -4.67
C ASP A 153 0.49 16.29 -4.70
N HIS A 154 -0.40 16.49 -3.73
CA HIS A 154 -1.20 17.71 -3.60
C HIS A 154 -0.36 18.97 -3.35
N ARG A 155 0.90 18.85 -2.90
CA ARG A 155 1.86 19.93 -2.69
C ARG A 155 2.68 20.21 -3.94
N CYS A 156 3.15 19.17 -4.62
CA CYS A 156 3.90 19.25 -5.88
C CYS A 156 3.02 19.73 -7.04
N LYS A 157 1.79 19.19 -7.16
CA LYS A 157 0.78 19.53 -8.18
C LYS A 157 1.16 19.21 -9.63
N VAL A 158 2.26 18.54 -9.90
CA VAL A 158 2.60 18.09 -11.26
C VAL A 158 1.57 17.06 -11.71
N ASN A 159 0.93 17.32 -12.86
CA ASN A 159 0.14 16.31 -13.53
C ASN A 159 1.08 15.33 -14.24
N LEU A 160 1.16 14.10 -13.75
CA LEU A 160 2.05 13.07 -14.30
C LEU A 160 1.53 12.41 -15.58
N VAL A 161 0.24 12.54 -15.88
CA VAL A 161 -0.38 11.89 -17.06
C VAL A 161 0.29 12.28 -18.38
N PRO A 162 0.60 13.57 -18.67
CA PRO A 162 1.30 13.96 -19.88
C PRO A 162 2.75 13.49 -19.95
N HIS A 163 3.37 13.21 -18.81
CA HIS A 163 4.78 12.82 -18.70
C HIS A 163 5.00 11.30 -18.73
N ARG A 164 3.91 10.52 -18.64
CA ARG A 164 4.02 9.06 -18.67
C ARG A 164 4.32 8.53 -20.06
N VAL A 165 5.09 7.46 -20.10
CA VAL A 165 5.39 6.71 -21.32
C VAL A 165 4.77 5.33 -21.20
N THR A 166 3.98 4.93 -22.19
CA THR A 166 3.40 3.58 -22.24
C THR A 166 4.24 2.71 -23.16
N LEU A 167 4.64 1.54 -22.68
CA LEU A 167 5.48 0.61 -23.42
C LEU A 167 5.13 -0.85 -23.10
N THR A 168 5.49 -1.73 -24.03
CA THR A 168 5.61 -3.18 -23.78
C THR A 168 7.09 -3.52 -23.73
N PRO A 169 7.58 -4.18 -22.66
CA PRO A 169 8.99 -4.55 -22.55
C PRO A 169 9.43 -5.45 -23.71
N GLN A 170 10.65 -5.22 -24.20
CA GLN A 170 11.31 -6.13 -25.15
C GLN A 170 11.94 -7.31 -24.40
N SER A 171 12.49 -7.04 -23.22
CA SER A 171 12.98 -8.07 -22.31
C SER A 171 12.75 -7.65 -20.84
N VAL A 172 12.52 -8.65 -20.01
CA VAL A 172 12.42 -8.52 -18.56
C VAL A 172 13.34 -9.54 -17.94
N SER A 173 14.27 -9.08 -17.14
CA SER A 173 15.16 -9.92 -16.31
C SER A 173 14.88 -9.66 -14.84
N ASP A 174 15.55 -10.36 -13.92
CA ASP A 174 15.27 -10.31 -12.48
C ASP A 174 15.23 -8.88 -11.88
N TRP A 175 16.01 -7.94 -12.46
CA TRP A 175 16.18 -6.59 -11.92
C TRP A 175 15.99 -5.50 -12.96
N MET A 176 15.75 -5.86 -14.22
CA MET A 176 15.85 -4.91 -15.32
C MET A 176 14.74 -5.13 -16.34
N ILE A 177 14.22 -4.02 -16.84
CA ILE A 177 13.26 -3.96 -17.95
C ILE A 177 13.93 -3.20 -19.08
N SER A 178 14.02 -3.81 -20.26
CA SER A 178 14.58 -3.15 -21.45
C SER A 178 13.50 -2.80 -22.47
N SER A 179 13.58 -1.59 -23.01
CA SER A 179 12.68 -1.14 -24.07
C SER A 179 13.33 -0.05 -24.92
N GLY A 180 13.23 -0.18 -26.24
CA GLY A 180 13.69 0.85 -27.19
C GLY A 180 12.95 2.18 -27.04
N VAL A 181 11.77 2.20 -26.44
CA VAL A 181 10.99 3.44 -26.22
C VAL A 181 11.70 4.34 -25.20
N VAL A 182 12.24 3.77 -24.12
CA VAL A 182 12.96 4.57 -23.10
C VAL A 182 14.34 5.02 -23.56
N ALA A 183 14.95 4.34 -24.55
CA ALA A 183 16.21 4.76 -25.15
C ALA A 183 16.13 6.13 -25.87
N GLY A 184 14.94 6.61 -26.18
CA GLY A 184 14.73 7.94 -26.74
C GLY A 184 14.85 9.09 -25.75
N TYR A 185 15.02 8.78 -24.46
CA TYR A 185 15.15 9.76 -23.37
C TYR A 185 16.59 9.82 -22.87
N ALA A 186 16.98 10.98 -22.35
CA ALA A 186 18.31 11.13 -21.75
C ALA A 186 18.50 10.17 -20.57
N ASP A 187 19.73 9.69 -20.36
CA ASP A 187 20.07 8.88 -19.21
C ASP A 187 19.64 9.55 -17.91
N GLY A 188 19.09 8.78 -16.98
CA GLY A 188 18.57 9.30 -15.73
C GLY A 188 17.15 9.88 -15.80
N TRP A 189 16.53 10.05 -16.97
CA TRP A 189 15.21 10.65 -17.10
C TRP A 189 14.14 9.97 -16.22
N PHE A 190 14.16 8.64 -16.15
CA PHE A 190 13.23 7.83 -15.35
C PHE A 190 13.79 7.43 -13.98
N THR A 191 15.04 7.76 -13.66
CA THR A 191 15.64 7.51 -12.33
C THR A 191 14.82 8.20 -11.25
N ALA A 192 14.56 7.51 -10.12
CA ALA A 192 13.66 7.93 -9.04
C ALA A 192 12.19 8.07 -9.46
N GLY A 193 11.83 7.55 -10.63
CA GLY A 193 10.44 7.40 -11.06
C GLY A 193 9.88 6.04 -10.70
N TYR A 194 8.81 5.65 -11.37
CA TYR A 194 8.21 4.34 -11.17
C TYR A 194 7.61 3.77 -12.45
N VAL A 195 7.52 2.46 -12.48
CA VAL A 195 6.78 1.70 -13.48
C VAL A 195 5.50 1.17 -12.83
N GLU A 196 4.37 1.23 -13.55
CA GLU A 196 3.12 0.64 -13.10
C GLU A 196 2.53 -0.29 -14.17
N TRP A 197 1.82 -1.31 -13.73
CA TRP A 197 1.07 -2.23 -14.58
C TRP A 197 -0.27 -2.57 -13.96
N GLN A 198 -1.21 -2.86 -14.82
CA GLN A 198 -2.56 -3.23 -14.41
C GLN A 198 -2.57 -4.65 -13.81
N VAL A 199 -3.16 -4.81 -12.64
CA VAL A 199 -3.35 -6.09 -11.98
C VAL A 199 -4.76 -6.61 -12.23
N ASP A 200 -5.77 -5.78 -11.94
CA ASP A 200 -7.17 -6.11 -12.15
C ASP A 200 -8.01 -4.83 -12.17
N GLY A 201 -8.93 -4.72 -13.13
CA GLY A 201 -9.80 -3.54 -13.28
C GLY A 201 -9.01 -2.23 -13.30
N ASP A 202 -9.28 -1.35 -12.35
CA ASP A 202 -8.58 -0.07 -12.19
C ASP A 202 -7.44 -0.13 -11.16
N ASN A 203 -7.05 -1.32 -10.70
CA ASN A 203 -5.95 -1.50 -9.76
C ASN A 203 -4.64 -1.70 -10.49
N TYR A 204 -3.62 -0.96 -10.06
CA TYR A 204 -2.28 -0.98 -10.62
C TYR A 204 -1.26 -1.27 -9.52
N ASP A 205 -0.29 -2.13 -9.81
CA ASP A 205 0.90 -2.27 -8.99
C ASP A 205 2.01 -1.39 -9.54
N ARG A 206 2.90 -0.93 -8.63
CA ARG A 206 3.97 0.01 -8.91
C ARG A 206 5.31 -0.52 -8.41
N ARG A 207 6.39 -0.17 -9.14
CA ARG A 207 7.76 -0.41 -8.71
C ARG A 207 8.61 0.82 -8.95
N HIS A 208 9.45 1.12 -8.01
CA HIS A 208 10.41 2.22 -8.12
C HIS A 208 11.51 1.89 -9.13
N ILE A 209 11.88 2.88 -9.93
CA ILE A 209 13.01 2.82 -10.86
C ILE A 209 14.22 3.40 -10.15
N GLU A 210 15.17 2.53 -9.81
CA GLU A 210 16.41 2.94 -9.15
C GLU A 210 17.34 3.68 -10.11
N ARG A 211 17.43 3.21 -11.37
CA ARG A 211 18.29 3.80 -12.39
C ARG A 211 17.70 3.62 -13.78
N HIS A 212 17.92 4.59 -14.64
CA HIS A 212 17.68 4.55 -16.08
C HIS A 212 18.99 4.78 -16.83
N ALA A 213 19.34 3.88 -17.74
CA ALA A 213 20.52 3.99 -18.59
C ALA A 213 20.20 3.44 -20.00
N GLY A 214 20.20 4.31 -21.00
CA GLY A 214 19.89 3.93 -22.37
C GLY A 214 18.50 3.31 -22.52
N ALA A 215 18.45 2.03 -22.92
CA ALA A 215 17.22 1.27 -23.08
C ALA A 215 16.74 0.58 -21.79
N ASP A 216 17.50 0.68 -20.69
CA ASP A 216 17.34 -0.16 -19.52
C ASP A 216 16.84 0.62 -18.31
N LEU A 217 15.81 0.07 -17.67
CA LEU A 217 15.25 0.51 -16.40
C LEU A 217 15.58 -0.52 -15.31
N TYR A 218 16.34 -0.12 -14.32
CA TYR A 218 16.68 -0.95 -13.16
C TYR A 218 15.62 -0.76 -12.08
N ILE A 219 15.00 -1.86 -11.66
CA ILE A 219 13.82 -1.87 -10.80
C ILE A 219 14.21 -2.23 -9.38
N LEU A 220 13.91 -1.35 -8.44
CA LEU A 220 14.17 -1.58 -7.02
C LEU A 220 13.35 -2.78 -6.53
N GLY A 221 14.04 -3.76 -5.94
CA GLY A 221 13.44 -4.99 -5.43
C GLY A 221 12.99 -5.97 -6.52
N GLY A 222 13.39 -5.76 -7.79
CA GLY A 222 13.21 -6.73 -8.86
C GLY A 222 11.88 -6.60 -9.64
N THR A 223 11.76 -7.43 -10.65
CA THR A 223 10.66 -7.42 -11.63
C THR A 223 9.62 -8.51 -11.38
N GLN A 224 9.76 -9.30 -10.31
CA GLN A 224 8.82 -10.37 -9.97
C GLN A 224 7.40 -9.80 -9.79
N GLY A 225 6.41 -10.51 -10.31
CA GLY A 225 5.01 -10.09 -10.30
C GLY A 225 4.59 -9.21 -11.49
N ILE A 226 5.53 -8.77 -12.34
CA ILE A 226 5.19 -8.13 -13.62
C ILE A 226 4.79 -9.23 -14.62
N PRO A 227 3.55 -9.24 -15.14
CA PRO A 227 3.11 -10.26 -16.06
C PRO A 227 3.90 -10.19 -17.37
N ALA A 228 4.21 -11.34 -17.96
CA ALA A 228 4.88 -11.40 -19.25
C ALA A 228 4.02 -10.74 -20.34
N GLY A 229 4.61 -9.82 -21.10
CA GLY A 229 3.91 -9.06 -22.14
C GLY A 229 2.96 -7.97 -21.63
N ALA A 230 2.97 -7.67 -20.32
CA ALA A 230 2.17 -6.59 -19.77
C ALA A 230 2.52 -5.25 -20.39
N GLN A 231 1.50 -4.43 -20.65
CA GLN A 231 1.69 -3.04 -20.98
C GLN A 231 2.06 -2.27 -19.71
N LEU A 232 3.22 -1.63 -19.74
CA LEU A 232 3.73 -0.85 -18.62
C LEU A 232 3.54 0.64 -18.87
N ARG A 233 3.25 1.38 -17.82
CA ARG A 233 3.27 2.84 -17.77
C ARG A 233 4.47 3.27 -16.97
N VAL A 234 5.38 4.02 -17.58
CA VAL A 234 6.62 4.49 -16.97
C VAL A 234 6.51 5.96 -16.71
N TYR A 235 6.78 6.37 -15.49
CA TYR A 235 6.73 7.75 -15.05
C TYR A 235 8.12 8.28 -14.75
N PRO A 236 8.42 9.53 -15.16
CA PRO A 236 9.71 10.14 -14.89
C PRO A 236 9.92 10.35 -13.39
N GLY A 237 11.19 10.33 -12.97
CA GLY A 237 11.55 10.62 -11.59
C GLY A 237 11.84 12.09 -11.33
N CYS A 238 11.99 12.44 -10.06
CA CYS A 238 12.40 13.75 -9.59
C CYS A 238 13.53 13.58 -8.59
N ASP A 239 14.59 14.38 -8.74
CA ASP A 239 15.74 14.44 -7.82
C ASP A 239 15.57 15.48 -6.71
N PHE A 240 14.39 16.07 -6.63
CA PHE A 240 14.03 17.11 -5.66
C PHE A 240 14.83 18.41 -5.77
N LEU A 241 15.54 18.64 -6.89
CA LEU A 241 16.25 19.87 -7.16
C LEU A 241 15.39 20.88 -7.91
N ALA A 242 15.63 22.18 -7.66
CA ALA A 242 14.87 23.26 -8.29
C ALA A 242 15.06 23.31 -9.81
N GLU A 243 16.29 23.04 -10.27
CA GLU A 243 16.64 23.01 -11.68
C GLU A 243 15.88 21.93 -12.44
N THR A 244 15.77 20.73 -11.86
CA THR A 244 14.99 19.61 -12.42
C THR A 244 13.49 19.90 -12.37
N CYS A 245 13.02 20.50 -11.29
CA CYS A 245 11.60 20.90 -11.15
C CYS A 245 11.17 21.87 -12.24
N ASP A 246 12.02 22.84 -12.56
CA ASP A 246 11.80 23.82 -13.62
C ASP A 246 11.94 23.19 -15.01
N ALA A 247 13.12 22.65 -15.33
CA ALA A 247 13.45 22.20 -16.68
C ALA A 247 12.63 20.99 -17.16
N LYS A 248 12.24 20.09 -16.24
CA LYS A 248 11.56 18.82 -16.56
C LYS A 248 10.05 18.89 -16.43
N PHE A 249 9.55 19.67 -15.48
CA PHE A 249 8.13 19.70 -15.12
C PHE A 249 7.49 21.09 -15.22
N ASP A 250 8.27 22.14 -15.51
CA ASP A 250 7.81 23.54 -15.50
C ASP A 250 6.99 23.89 -14.25
N ASN A 251 7.52 23.46 -13.07
CA ASN A 251 6.76 23.48 -11.82
C ASN A 251 7.48 24.21 -10.66
N LEU A 252 8.42 25.07 -10.96
CA LEU A 252 9.13 25.86 -9.97
C LEU A 252 8.23 26.63 -8.97
N PRO A 253 7.05 27.16 -9.37
CA PRO A 253 6.14 27.83 -8.43
C PRO A 253 5.64 26.95 -7.27
N ASN A 254 5.61 25.63 -7.45
CA ASN A 254 5.20 24.68 -6.42
C ASN A 254 6.39 23.98 -5.74
N PHE A 255 7.63 24.42 -6.02
CA PHE A 255 8.81 23.89 -5.37
C PHE A 255 8.80 24.20 -3.87
N ARG A 256 9.04 23.17 -3.04
CA ARG A 256 8.94 23.24 -1.58
C ARG A 256 10.29 23.25 -0.85
N GLY A 257 11.37 23.34 -1.58
CA GLY A 257 12.71 23.55 -1.00
C GLY A 257 13.09 25.02 -0.98
N ILE A 258 14.13 25.34 -0.21
CA ILE A 258 14.73 26.67 -0.13
C ILE A 258 16.04 26.63 -0.91
N ASN A 259 15.98 26.80 -2.23
CA ASN A 259 17.14 26.66 -3.13
C ASN A 259 18.31 27.61 -2.82
N LYS A 260 18.03 28.74 -2.15
CA LYS A 260 19.04 29.74 -1.73
C LYS A 260 19.48 29.60 -0.28
N LEU A 261 19.11 28.51 0.41
CA LEU A 261 19.56 28.27 1.77
C LEU A 261 21.08 28.15 1.83
N GLN A 262 21.70 28.89 2.74
CA GLN A 262 23.16 28.83 2.94
C GLN A 262 23.58 27.43 3.40
N GLY A 263 24.75 26.95 2.94
CA GLY A 263 25.22 25.57 3.18
C GLY A 263 25.66 25.26 4.60
N LYS A 264 25.86 26.31 5.43
CA LYS A 264 26.20 26.19 6.87
C LYS A 264 24.98 26.60 7.69
N SER A 265 24.70 25.84 8.73
CA SER A 265 23.71 26.22 9.72
C SER A 265 24.25 27.42 10.51
N PRO A 266 23.47 28.51 10.69
CA PRO A 266 23.86 29.59 11.56
C PRO A 266 24.02 29.17 13.04
N PHE A 267 23.64 27.94 13.37
CA PHE A 267 23.72 27.35 14.71
C PHE A 267 24.91 26.40 14.90
N ASP A 268 25.75 26.18 13.87
CA ASP A 268 26.93 25.31 13.96
C ASP A 268 28.15 25.92 14.69
N GLY A 269 27.96 27.03 15.40
CA GLY A 269 29.00 27.66 16.19
C GLY A 269 30.05 28.44 15.40
N ASP A 270 29.97 28.49 14.09
CA ASP A 270 30.81 29.35 13.25
C ASP A 270 30.27 30.80 13.28
N GLN A 271 31.16 31.74 13.50
CA GLN A 271 30.82 33.17 13.43
C GLN A 271 30.34 33.52 12.00
N VAL A 272 29.15 34.09 11.89
CA VAL A 272 28.45 34.42 10.63
C VAL A 272 28.86 35.85 10.13
N TRP A 273 30.01 36.38 10.52
CA TRP A 273 30.60 37.65 10.06
C TRP A 273 32.03 37.52 9.62
#